data_c3c1a70ec6e6547c80c241761d8bf705
#
_entry.id   c3c1a70ec6e6547c80c241761d8bf705
#
_cell.length_a   1.000
_cell.length_b   1.000
_cell.length_c   1.000
_cell.angle_alpha   90.00
_cell.angle_beta   90.00
_cell.angle_gamma   90.00
#
_symmetry.space_group_name_H-M   'P 1'
#
loop_
_entity.id
_entity.type
_entity.pdbx_description
1 polymer ?
#
loop_
_entity_poly.entity_id
_entity_poly.type
_entity_poly.pdbx_seq_one_letter_code
_entity_poly.pdbx_strand_id
1 'polypeptide(L)'
;FCLFIHHKAPHRTWMPDLCDLDLYDDVIYPMPENFYDKYEGRIPASKQEMSIIKDMDLVYDLKMADKENEIHTTTGLEEAGRNMYNALNPEQKAAWDKHYDPIIARFKKDKLTGKALAEWKYQQYMHDYMRVIHSVDRNVGRVLKYLEENGLMGNTMIVYTSDQGFYMGEHGWFDKRFMYEESFRTPLMVRLPGGKKGDIDEMVQN
;
A
#
# COMPACT_ATOMS: atom_id res chain seq x y z
N PHE A 1 -18.45 16.42 20.50
CA PHE A 1 -17.84 15.08 20.49
C PHE A 1 -16.65 15.05 19.54
N CYS A 2 -15.78 14.06 19.70
CA CYS A 2 -14.68 13.78 18.80
C CYS A 2 -14.87 12.37 18.21
N LEU A 3 -14.67 12.24 16.90
CA LEU A 3 -14.79 10.97 16.19
C LEU A 3 -13.45 10.66 15.50
N PHE A 4 -12.92 9.49 15.79
CA PHE A 4 -11.75 8.95 15.07
C PHE A 4 -12.23 7.88 14.08
N ILE A 5 -11.84 8.04 12.81
CA ILE A 5 -12.13 7.08 11.74
C ILE A 5 -10.79 6.48 11.32
N HIS A 6 -10.47 5.31 11.88
CA HIS A 6 -9.21 4.63 11.64
C HIS A 6 -9.38 3.61 10.52
N HIS A 7 -8.83 3.92 9.35
CA HIS A 7 -8.70 2.95 8.27
C HIS A 7 -7.53 1.99 8.59
N LYS A 8 -7.73 0.68 8.42
CA LYS A 8 -6.62 -0.26 8.43
C LYS A 8 -5.71 -0.05 7.22
N ALA A 9 -6.31 0.24 6.08
CA ALA A 9 -5.60 0.60 4.85
C ALA A 9 -4.84 1.93 5.03
N PRO A 10 -3.63 2.10 4.50
CA PRO A 10 -2.88 1.21 3.60
C PRO A 10 -1.91 0.23 4.29
N HIS A 11 -2.25 -0.29 5.47
CA HIS A 11 -1.42 -1.29 6.13
C HIS A 11 -1.24 -2.55 5.25
N ARG A 12 -0.08 -3.25 5.37
CA ARG A 12 0.14 -4.58 4.79
C ARG A 12 -1.08 -5.48 5.07
N THR A 13 -1.72 -6.09 4.09
CA THR A 13 -1.26 -6.53 2.78
C THR A 13 -1.87 -5.79 1.58
N TRP A 14 -2.22 -4.55 1.66
CA TRP A 14 -2.71 -3.70 0.55
C TRP A 14 -3.79 -4.39 -0.30
N MET A 15 -4.92 -4.67 0.32
CA MET A 15 -6.08 -5.26 -0.33
C MET A 15 -6.99 -4.15 -0.87
N PRO A 16 -7.05 -3.93 -2.19
CA PRO A 16 -7.92 -2.93 -2.78
C PRO A 16 -9.40 -3.32 -2.66
N ASP A 17 -10.28 -2.33 -2.76
CA ASP A 17 -11.69 -2.60 -3.00
C ASP A 17 -11.88 -3.25 -4.38
N LEU A 18 -12.89 -4.11 -4.51
CA LEU A 18 -13.15 -4.84 -5.76
C LEU A 18 -13.34 -3.92 -6.97
N CYS A 19 -13.95 -2.75 -6.76
CA CYS A 19 -14.16 -1.78 -7.84
C CYS A 19 -12.89 -1.03 -8.26
N ASP A 20 -11.80 -1.18 -7.53
CA ASP A 20 -10.52 -0.50 -7.78
C ASP A 20 -9.44 -1.46 -8.34
N LEU A 21 -9.73 -2.75 -8.49
CA LEU A 21 -8.75 -3.76 -8.91
C LEU A 21 -8.10 -3.48 -10.26
N ASP A 22 -8.86 -2.93 -11.20
CA ASP A 22 -8.38 -2.66 -12.57
C ASP A 22 -7.78 -1.24 -12.73
N LEU A 23 -7.66 -0.47 -11.63
CA LEU A 23 -7.03 0.86 -11.69
C LEU A 23 -5.51 0.76 -11.84
N TYR A 24 -4.95 1.68 -12.61
CA TYR A 24 -3.50 1.87 -12.76
C TYR A 24 -2.73 0.71 -13.42
N ASP A 25 -3.40 -0.24 -14.09
CA ASP A 25 -2.76 -1.39 -14.75
C ASP A 25 -1.71 -1.00 -15.80
N ASP A 26 -1.91 0.14 -16.45
CA ASP A 26 -1.06 0.69 -17.49
C ASP A 26 0.00 1.68 -16.97
N VAL A 27 0.00 1.96 -15.66
CA VAL A 27 0.93 2.91 -15.05
C VAL A 27 2.26 2.21 -14.73
N ILE A 28 3.35 2.81 -15.17
CA ILE A 28 4.71 2.39 -14.78
C ILE A 28 5.22 3.37 -13.73
N TYR A 29 5.43 2.88 -12.52
CA TYR A 29 5.93 3.70 -11.42
C TYR A 29 7.45 3.82 -11.50
N PRO A 30 8.01 5.06 -11.42
CA PRO A 30 9.44 5.23 -11.35
C PRO A 30 9.99 4.61 -10.06
N MET A 31 11.08 3.87 -10.17
CA MET A 31 11.76 3.37 -8.97
C MET A 31 12.56 4.49 -8.31
N PRO A 32 12.63 4.54 -6.97
CA PRO A 32 13.51 5.45 -6.26
C PRO A 32 14.98 5.25 -6.67
N GLU A 33 15.75 6.34 -6.72
CA GLU A 33 17.17 6.28 -7.10
C GLU A 33 17.98 5.36 -6.19
N ASN A 34 17.60 5.28 -4.92
CA ASN A 34 18.22 4.45 -3.90
C ASN A 34 17.57 3.06 -3.74
N PHE A 35 16.75 2.59 -4.69
CA PHE A 35 16.12 1.27 -4.63
C PHE A 35 17.14 0.11 -4.45
N TYR A 36 18.30 0.20 -5.05
CA TYR A 36 19.38 -0.76 -4.93
C TYR A 36 20.47 -0.30 -3.92
N ASP A 37 20.05 0.30 -2.82
CA ASP A 37 20.95 0.74 -1.75
C ASP A 37 21.78 -0.42 -1.19
N LYS A 38 23.09 -0.20 -1.05
CA LYS A 38 24.04 -1.20 -0.52
C LYS A 38 24.24 -1.11 0.99
N TYR A 39 23.64 -0.10 1.62
CA TYR A 39 23.75 0.18 3.06
C TYR A 39 25.19 0.32 3.58
N GLU A 40 26.13 0.77 2.75
CA GLU A 40 27.55 0.93 3.11
C GLU A 40 27.69 1.79 4.37
N GLY A 41 28.37 1.25 5.39
CA GLY A 41 28.55 1.91 6.70
C GLY A 41 27.31 1.92 7.60
N ARG A 42 26.17 1.35 7.17
CA ARG A 42 24.88 1.37 7.90
C ARG A 42 24.43 -0.05 8.28
N ILE A 43 25.18 -0.71 9.18
CA ILE A 43 24.92 -2.08 9.61
C ILE A 43 23.47 -2.32 10.09
N PRO A 44 22.87 -1.44 10.93
CA PRO A 44 21.48 -1.66 11.34
C PRO A 44 20.50 -1.66 10.17
N ALA A 45 20.68 -0.78 9.19
CA ALA A 45 19.87 -0.71 7.98
C ALA A 45 19.97 -1.99 7.13
N SER A 46 21.20 -2.54 6.97
CA SER A 46 21.42 -3.75 6.18
C SER A 46 20.80 -5.03 6.77
N LYS A 47 20.36 -4.98 8.04
CA LYS A 47 19.75 -6.10 8.76
C LYS A 47 18.21 -6.01 8.81
N GLN A 48 17.61 -5.01 8.19
CA GLN A 48 16.16 -4.88 8.20
C GLN A 48 15.50 -5.95 7.33
N GLU A 49 14.44 -6.56 7.86
CA GLU A 49 13.63 -7.59 7.19
C GLU A 49 12.39 -6.96 6.54
N MET A 50 12.62 -6.02 5.61
CA MET A 50 11.58 -5.33 4.85
C MET A 50 12.02 -5.03 3.41
N SER A 51 12.91 -5.86 2.88
CA SER A 51 13.39 -5.74 1.50
C SER A 51 12.34 -6.23 0.51
N ILE A 52 12.00 -5.41 -0.48
CA ILE A 52 11.14 -5.81 -1.61
C ILE A 52 11.74 -7.04 -2.31
N ILE A 53 13.06 -7.09 -2.42
CA ILE A 53 13.76 -8.18 -3.12
C ILE A 53 13.66 -9.49 -2.33
N LYS A 54 13.92 -9.46 -1.00
CA LYS A 54 14.10 -10.66 -0.18
C LYS A 54 12.85 -11.01 0.65
N ASP A 55 12.23 -9.99 1.26
CA ASP A 55 11.29 -10.19 2.36
C ASP A 55 9.82 -9.97 1.92
N MET A 56 9.59 -9.36 0.75
CA MET A 56 8.25 -9.22 0.20
C MET A 56 7.79 -10.56 -0.37
N ASP A 57 6.73 -11.10 0.23
CA ASP A 57 6.17 -12.40 -0.11
C ASP A 57 5.32 -12.34 -1.38
N LEU A 58 5.52 -13.30 -2.28
CA LEU A 58 4.76 -13.37 -3.52
C LEU A 58 3.29 -13.67 -3.28
N VAL A 59 2.98 -14.57 -2.35
CA VAL A 59 1.61 -15.05 -2.13
C VAL A 59 0.86 -14.13 -1.17
N TYR A 60 1.49 -13.75 -0.06
CA TYR A 60 0.87 -12.91 0.96
C TYR A 60 0.78 -11.44 0.56
N ASP A 61 1.89 -10.87 0.11
CA ASP A 61 1.95 -9.44 -0.24
C ASP A 61 1.46 -9.15 -1.65
N LEU A 62 1.89 -9.96 -2.62
CA LEU A 62 1.64 -9.72 -4.05
C LEU A 62 0.50 -10.58 -4.63
N LYS A 63 -0.26 -11.27 -3.78
CA LYS A 63 -1.51 -11.99 -4.12
C LYS A 63 -1.34 -13.09 -5.18
N MET A 64 -0.14 -13.70 -5.23
CA MET A 64 0.19 -14.73 -6.22
C MET A 64 -0.24 -16.15 -5.76
N ALA A 65 -1.38 -16.26 -5.07
CA ALA A 65 -1.95 -17.53 -4.67
C ALA A 65 -2.54 -18.26 -5.89
N ASP A 66 -1.73 -19.06 -6.56
CA ASP A 66 -2.16 -19.84 -7.71
C ASP A 66 -2.94 -21.11 -7.31
N LYS A 67 -3.85 -21.55 -8.18
CA LYS A 67 -4.74 -22.68 -7.92
C LYS A 67 -4.01 -24.03 -7.88
N GLU A 68 -2.92 -24.13 -8.61
CA GLU A 68 -2.08 -25.32 -8.69
C GLU A 68 -1.08 -25.45 -7.55
N ASN A 69 -0.95 -24.43 -6.71
CA ASN A 69 0.06 -24.35 -5.64
C ASN A 69 1.51 -24.53 -6.13
N GLU A 70 1.85 -23.95 -7.27
CA GLU A 70 3.21 -24.01 -7.85
C GLU A 70 4.09 -22.82 -7.43
N ILE A 71 3.48 -21.73 -6.96
CA ILE A 71 4.21 -20.54 -6.49
C ILE A 71 4.50 -20.72 -5.00
N HIS A 72 5.78 -20.87 -4.69
CA HIS A 72 6.28 -21.01 -3.33
C HIS A 72 7.15 -19.84 -2.92
N THR A 73 7.21 -19.59 -1.63
CA THR A 73 7.99 -18.50 -1.04
C THR A 73 8.85 -19.01 0.11
N THR A 74 9.87 -18.24 0.47
CA THR A 74 10.79 -18.58 1.58
C THR A 74 10.57 -17.74 2.83
N THR A 75 9.58 -16.86 2.82
CA THR A 75 9.32 -15.91 3.91
C THR A 75 8.53 -16.51 5.07
N GLY A 76 7.91 -17.69 4.87
CA GLY A 76 7.00 -18.32 5.84
C GLY A 76 5.59 -17.74 5.86
N LEU A 77 5.23 -16.83 4.95
CA LEU A 77 3.91 -16.18 4.89
C LEU A 77 2.99 -16.77 3.81
N GLU A 78 3.45 -17.75 3.05
CA GLU A 78 2.68 -18.38 1.96
C GLU A 78 1.31 -18.89 2.42
N GLU A 79 1.27 -19.65 3.51
CA GLU A 79 0.02 -20.20 4.06
C GLU A 79 -0.95 -19.06 4.45
N ALA A 80 -0.45 -17.99 5.07
CA ALA A 80 -1.28 -16.85 5.43
C ALA A 80 -1.88 -16.16 4.19
N GLY A 81 -1.12 -16.04 3.11
CA GLY A 81 -1.60 -15.50 1.84
C GLY A 81 -2.68 -16.39 1.20
N ARG A 82 -2.48 -17.71 1.18
CA ARG A 82 -3.49 -18.67 0.70
C ARG A 82 -4.76 -18.65 1.55
N ASN A 83 -4.63 -18.53 2.86
CA ASN A 83 -5.77 -18.41 3.77
C ASN A 83 -6.55 -17.11 3.53
N MET A 84 -5.89 -16.00 3.22
CA MET A 84 -6.56 -14.76 2.81
C MET A 84 -7.43 -14.97 1.55
N TYR A 85 -6.87 -15.60 0.52
CA TYR A 85 -7.62 -15.91 -0.70
C TYR A 85 -8.81 -16.84 -0.40
N ASN A 86 -8.59 -17.88 0.41
CA ASN A 86 -9.62 -18.86 0.75
C ASN A 86 -10.78 -18.27 1.56
N ALA A 87 -10.52 -17.20 2.33
CA ALA A 87 -11.53 -16.49 3.11
C ALA A 87 -12.44 -15.56 2.27
N LEU A 88 -12.11 -15.31 1.01
CA LEU A 88 -12.93 -14.51 0.12
C LEU A 88 -14.27 -15.21 -0.16
N ASN A 89 -15.36 -14.45 -0.19
CA ASN A 89 -16.65 -14.96 -0.63
C ASN A 89 -16.66 -15.19 -2.16
N PRO A 90 -17.70 -15.84 -2.74
CA PRO A 90 -17.73 -16.17 -4.17
C PRO A 90 -17.62 -14.95 -5.10
N GLU A 91 -18.25 -13.82 -4.75
CA GLU A 91 -18.20 -12.59 -5.53
C GLU A 91 -16.78 -11.99 -5.50
N GLN A 92 -16.19 -11.94 -4.31
CA GLN A 92 -14.81 -11.47 -4.14
C GLN A 92 -13.82 -12.34 -4.91
N LYS A 93 -13.96 -13.68 -4.83
CA LYS A 93 -13.11 -14.61 -5.59
C LYS A 93 -13.23 -14.41 -7.09
N ALA A 94 -14.45 -14.25 -7.60
CA ALA A 94 -14.65 -14.02 -9.03
C ALA A 94 -13.96 -12.75 -9.53
N ALA A 95 -14.07 -11.65 -8.79
CA ALA A 95 -13.37 -10.40 -9.13
C ALA A 95 -11.85 -10.54 -9.01
N TRP A 96 -11.40 -11.19 -7.95
CA TRP A 96 -9.99 -11.47 -7.68
C TRP A 96 -9.35 -12.32 -8.77
N ASP A 97 -9.96 -13.45 -9.11
CA ASP A 97 -9.47 -14.37 -10.13
C ASP A 97 -9.42 -13.67 -11.51
N LYS A 98 -10.45 -12.91 -11.85
CA LYS A 98 -10.47 -12.14 -13.09
C LYS A 98 -9.26 -11.22 -13.22
N HIS A 99 -8.85 -10.58 -12.11
CA HIS A 99 -7.74 -9.63 -12.09
C HIS A 99 -6.38 -10.33 -11.96
N TYR A 100 -6.20 -11.21 -10.95
CA TYR A 100 -4.88 -11.78 -10.63
C TYR A 100 -4.52 -13.03 -11.45
N ASP A 101 -5.46 -13.86 -11.92
CA ASP A 101 -5.13 -15.05 -12.71
C ASP A 101 -4.29 -14.75 -13.96
N PRO A 102 -4.58 -13.70 -14.75
CA PRO A 102 -3.72 -13.32 -15.88
C PRO A 102 -2.29 -12.89 -15.47
N ILE A 103 -2.17 -12.20 -14.34
CA ILE A 103 -0.88 -11.75 -13.79
C ILE A 103 -0.06 -12.97 -13.34
N ILE A 104 -0.70 -13.91 -12.62
CA ILE A 104 -0.12 -15.18 -12.18
C ILE A 104 0.36 -16.01 -13.37
N ALA A 105 -0.49 -16.18 -14.39
CA ALA A 105 -0.14 -16.95 -15.59
C ALA A 105 1.07 -16.36 -16.32
N ARG A 106 1.13 -15.02 -16.44
CA ARG A 106 2.26 -14.34 -17.04
C ARG A 106 3.53 -14.50 -16.20
N PHE A 107 3.45 -14.32 -14.89
CA PHE A 107 4.57 -14.48 -13.97
C PHE A 107 5.18 -15.89 -14.07
N LYS A 108 4.33 -16.95 -14.07
CA LYS A 108 4.78 -18.34 -14.24
C LYS A 108 5.49 -18.57 -15.58
N LYS A 109 5.02 -17.92 -16.66
CA LYS A 109 5.61 -17.99 -17.99
C LYS A 109 6.96 -17.28 -18.07
N ASP A 110 7.04 -16.08 -17.50
CA ASP A 110 8.20 -15.18 -17.66
C ASP A 110 9.42 -15.63 -16.83
N LYS A 111 9.22 -16.43 -15.77
CA LYS A 111 10.26 -17.00 -14.90
C LYS A 111 11.31 -15.97 -14.46
N LEU A 112 10.82 -14.81 -14.02
CA LEU A 112 11.66 -13.67 -13.66
C LEU A 112 12.63 -14.00 -12.51
N THR A 113 13.87 -13.50 -12.61
CA THR A 113 14.89 -13.66 -11.57
C THR A 113 15.72 -12.38 -11.42
N GLY A 114 16.47 -12.26 -10.33
CA GLY A 114 17.39 -11.14 -10.10
C GLY A 114 16.70 -9.77 -10.16
N LYS A 115 17.30 -8.85 -10.92
CA LYS A 115 16.76 -7.48 -11.06
C LYS A 115 15.37 -7.45 -11.68
N ALA A 116 15.12 -8.26 -12.70
CA ALA A 116 13.80 -8.29 -13.36
C ALA A 116 12.69 -8.70 -12.39
N LEU A 117 12.95 -9.66 -11.49
CA LEU A 117 12.02 -10.04 -10.43
C LEU A 117 11.83 -8.90 -9.41
N ALA A 118 12.90 -8.21 -9.03
CA ALA A 118 12.84 -7.10 -8.09
C ALA A 118 12.00 -5.94 -8.63
N GLU A 119 12.21 -5.58 -9.89
CA GLU A 119 11.46 -4.54 -10.58
C GLU A 119 9.98 -4.93 -10.73
N TRP A 120 9.72 -6.17 -11.08
CA TRP A 120 8.35 -6.69 -11.17
C TRP A 120 7.64 -6.65 -9.80
N LYS A 121 8.29 -7.11 -8.72
CA LYS A 121 7.75 -7.03 -7.35
C LYS A 121 7.41 -5.59 -6.97
N TYR A 122 8.30 -4.65 -7.30
CA TYR A 122 8.09 -3.24 -7.04
C TYR A 122 6.85 -2.72 -7.77
N GLN A 123 6.69 -3.01 -9.06
CA GLN A 123 5.53 -2.56 -9.84
C GLN A 123 4.23 -3.14 -9.28
N GLN A 124 4.17 -4.44 -8.96
CA GLN A 124 2.98 -5.05 -8.37
C GLN A 124 2.64 -4.44 -7.00
N TYR A 125 3.64 -4.21 -6.17
CA TYR A 125 3.48 -3.53 -4.89
C TYR A 125 2.88 -2.13 -5.06
N MET A 126 3.43 -1.34 -5.98
CA MET A 126 2.97 0.03 -6.25
C MET A 126 1.54 0.06 -6.78
N HIS A 127 1.18 -0.83 -7.70
CA HIS A 127 -0.18 -0.93 -8.21
C HIS A 127 -1.18 -1.18 -7.07
N ASP A 128 -0.94 -2.20 -6.26
CA ASP A 128 -1.84 -2.55 -5.16
C ASP A 128 -1.89 -1.45 -4.09
N TYR A 129 -0.75 -0.84 -3.76
CA TYR A 129 -0.70 0.26 -2.80
C TYR A 129 -1.52 1.46 -3.28
N MET A 130 -1.37 1.87 -4.52
CA MET A 130 -2.09 3.02 -5.08
C MET A 130 -3.58 2.76 -5.23
N ARG A 131 -4.00 1.53 -5.57
CA ARG A 131 -5.41 1.12 -5.55
C ARG A 131 -6.01 1.24 -4.16
N VAL A 132 -5.27 0.82 -3.14
CA VAL A 132 -5.70 0.95 -1.73
C VAL A 132 -5.81 2.41 -1.31
N ILE A 133 -4.85 3.27 -1.69
CA ILE A 133 -4.93 4.71 -1.43
C ILE A 133 -6.17 5.31 -2.11
N HIS A 134 -6.46 4.93 -3.35
CA HIS A 134 -7.68 5.35 -4.04
C HIS A 134 -8.96 4.97 -3.28
N SER A 135 -9.00 3.73 -2.76
CA SER A 135 -10.12 3.25 -1.93
C SER A 135 -10.28 4.08 -0.64
N VAL A 136 -9.17 4.44 0.02
CA VAL A 136 -9.18 5.30 1.22
C VAL A 136 -9.69 6.70 0.88
N ASP A 137 -9.17 7.32 -0.18
CA ASP A 137 -9.56 8.66 -0.63
C ASP A 137 -11.08 8.71 -0.91
N ARG A 138 -11.61 7.75 -1.65
CA ARG A 138 -13.05 7.63 -1.90
C ARG A 138 -13.87 7.54 -0.59
N ASN A 139 -13.39 6.78 0.40
CA ASN A 139 -14.09 6.67 1.68
C ASN A 139 -14.01 7.94 2.51
N VAL A 140 -12.89 8.66 2.49
CA VAL A 140 -12.77 10.01 3.07
C VAL A 140 -13.77 10.95 2.40
N GLY A 141 -13.84 10.94 1.07
CA GLY A 141 -14.82 11.72 0.30
C GLY A 141 -16.27 11.46 0.73
N ARG A 142 -16.64 10.20 1.03
CA ARG A 142 -17.98 9.86 1.55
C ARG A 142 -18.27 10.51 2.91
N VAL A 143 -17.29 10.57 3.80
CA VAL A 143 -17.41 11.24 5.10
C VAL A 143 -17.60 12.74 4.92
N LEU A 144 -16.78 13.36 4.08
CA LEU A 144 -16.90 14.79 3.78
C LEU A 144 -18.25 15.14 3.18
N LYS A 145 -18.72 14.35 2.22
CA LYS A 145 -20.04 14.51 1.61
C LYS A 145 -21.16 14.40 2.66
N TYR A 146 -21.10 13.44 3.57
CA TYR A 146 -22.07 13.31 4.66
C TYR A 146 -22.12 14.58 5.53
N LEU A 147 -20.98 15.15 5.89
CA LEU A 147 -20.91 16.39 6.67
C LEU A 147 -21.54 17.57 5.92
N GLU A 148 -21.34 17.68 4.61
CA GLU A 148 -21.94 18.71 3.76
C GLU A 148 -23.46 18.55 3.68
N GLU A 149 -23.95 17.38 3.32
CA GLU A 149 -25.37 17.08 3.13
C GLU A 149 -26.20 17.25 4.41
N ASN A 150 -25.58 17.10 5.57
CA ASN A 150 -26.23 17.27 6.87
C ASN A 150 -25.98 18.64 7.52
N GLY A 151 -25.36 19.59 6.83
CA GLY A 151 -25.08 20.93 7.35
C GLY A 151 -24.08 20.98 8.50
N LEU A 152 -23.30 19.92 8.69
CA LEU A 152 -22.33 19.79 9.79
C LEU A 152 -20.96 20.39 9.47
N MET A 153 -20.64 20.58 8.19
CA MET A 153 -19.34 21.03 7.71
C MET A 153 -18.92 22.38 8.31
N GLY A 154 -19.85 23.29 8.54
CA GLY A 154 -19.61 24.62 9.10
C GLY A 154 -19.20 24.63 10.58
N ASN A 155 -19.47 23.56 11.31
CA ASN A 155 -19.18 23.43 12.75
C ASN A 155 -18.31 22.19 13.07
N THR A 156 -17.57 21.69 12.09
CA THR A 156 -16.71 20.52 12.26
C THR A 156 -15.28 20.87 11.88
N MET A 157 -14.35 20.66 12.81
CA MET A 157 -12.92 20.59 12.50
C MET A 157 -12.63 19.22 11.92
N ILE A 158 -11.92 19.18 10.80
CA ILE A 158 -11.50 17.95 10.14
C ILE A 158 -9.98 17.89 10.17
N VAL A 159 -9.45 16.79 10.67
CA VAL A 159 -8.01 16.51 10.67
C VAL A 159 -7.77 15.21 9.92
N TYR A 160 -6.92 15.27 8.90
CA TYR A 160 -6.42 14.08 8.20
C TYR A 160 -4.93 13.96 8.50
N THR A 161 -4.54 12.81 9.03
CA THR A 161 -3.15 12.51 9.36
C THR A 161 -2.90 11.00 9.34
N SER A 162 -1.67 10.60 9.53
CA SER A 162 -1.26 9.21 9.76
C SER A 162 -0.43 9.12 11.03
N ASP A 163 -0.35 7.94 11.62
CA ASP A 163 0.51 7.63 12.76
C ASP A 163 1.98 7.46 12.36
N GLN A 164 2.24 7.24 11.07
CA GLN A 164 3.57 7.00 10.52
C GLN A 164 3.61 7.21 9.00
N GLY A 165 4.82 7.34 8.46
CA GLY A 165 5.09 7.28 7.04
C GLY A 165 5.20 5.84 6.52
N PHE A 166 5.73 5.68 5.30
CA PHE A 166 5.82 4.36 4.65
C PHE A 166 6.90 4.34 3.56
N TYR A 167 7.66 3.24 3.45
CA TYR A 167 8.62 3.05 2.37
C TYR A 167 7.93 2.58 1.11
N MET A 168 8.13 3.32 0.04
CA MET A 168 7.58 3.05 -1.29
C MET A 168 8.67 2.60 -2.28
N GLY A 169 9.64 1.85 -1.78
CA GLY A 169 10.79 1.37 -2.54
C GLY A 169 12.11 2.07 -2.21
N GLU A 170 12.08 3.17 -1.45
CA GLU A 170 13.30 3.83 -0.98
C GLU A 170 14.12 2.82 -0.19
N HIS A 171 15.43 2.82 -0.41
CA HIS A 171 16.37 1.84 0.14
C HIS A 171 16.06 0.39 -0.23
N GLY A 172 15.22 0.14 -1.24
CA GLY A 172 14.72 -1.19 -1.60
C GLY A 172 13.73 -1.77 -0.60
N TRP A 173 13.13 -0.95 0.24
CA TRP A 173 12.24 -1.36 1.33
C TRP A 173 10.76 -1.14 1.03
N PHE A 174 9.95 -1.87 1.79
CA PHE A 174 8.53 -1.66 1.97
C PHE A 174 8.21 -1.62 3.48
N ASP A 175 6.96 -1.26 3.86
CA ASP A 175 6.59 -1.16 5.28
C ASP A 175 7.23 0.08 5.97
N LYS A 176 7.47 0.11 7.29
CA LYS A 176 7.67 1.31 8.10
C LYS A 176 8.50 1.11 9.38
N ARG A 177 9.35 0.09 9.41
CA ARG A 177 9.97 -0.39 10.67
C ARG A 177 11.32 0.22 11.02
N PHE A 178 11.84 1.12 10.19
CA PHE A 178 13.13 1.76 10.41
C PHE A 178 12.99 3.28 10.36
N MET A 179 13.67 4.00 11.25
CA MET A 179 13.45 5.42 11.52
C MET A 179 14.21 6.33 10.53
N TYR A 180 13.89 6.23 9.24
CA TYR A 180 14.26 7.24 8.24
C TYR A 180 13.06 8.14 7.92
N GLU A 181 13.28 9.23 7.17
CA GLU A 181 12.25 10.21 6.83
C GLU A 181 10.99 9.58 6.24
N GLU A 182 11.13 8.56 5.41
CA GLU A 182 10.02 7.86 4.77
C GLU A 182 9.07 7.20 5.78
N SER A 183 9.61 6.76 6.92
CA SER A 183 8.82 6.18 8.01
C SER A 183 8.35 7.21 9.03
N PHE A 184 9.04 8.34 9.15
CA PHE A 184 8.74 9.39 10.12
C PHE A 184 7.75 10.41 9.60
N ARG A 185 7.88 10.78 8.32
CA ARG A 185 7.12 11.87 7.73
C ARG A 185 5.68 11.47 7.51
N THR A 186 4.77 12.19 8.15
CA THR A 186 3.33 11.98 8.02
C THR A 186 2.63 13.20 7.41
N PRO A 187 1.54 13.01 6.66
CA PRO A 187 0.73 14.14 6.24
C PRO A 187 -0.02 14.72 7.44
N LEU A 188 -0.19 16.05 7.47
CA LEU A 188 -1.11 16.71 8.37
C LEU A 188 -1.93 17.74 7.59
N MET A 189 -3.21 17.50 7.45
CA MET A 189 -4.14 18.43 6.83
C MET A 189 -5.23 18.79 7.83
N VAL A 190 -5.48 20.06 8.02
CA VAL A 190 -6.47 20.57 8.98
C VAL A 190 -7.43 21.53 8.30
N ARG A 191 -8.74 21.27 8.44
CA ARG A 191 -9.80 22.17 8.04
C ARG A 191 -10.52 22.69 9.28
N LEU A 192 -10.45 23.98 9.54
CA LEU A 192 -11.16 24.63 10.64
C LEU A 192 -12.60 24.99 10.23
N PRO A 193 -13.58 24.97 11.18
CA PRO A 193 -14.91 25.51 10.95
C PRO A 193 -14.82 26.98 10.54
N GLY A 194 -15.48 27.36 9.43
CA GLY A 194 -15.43 28.73 8.93
C GLY A 194 -14.05 29.23 8.48
N GLY A 195 -13.05 28.36 8.43
CA GLY A 195 -11.68 28.67 8.05
C GLY A 195 -11.57 29.15 6.59
N LYS A 196 -10.67 30.07 6.34
CA LYS A 196 -10.29 30.47 4.99
C LYS A 196 -9.47 29.35 4.35
N LYS A 197 -9.62 29.14 3.03
CA LYS A 197 -8.63 28.40 2.26
C LYS A 197 -7.28 29.10 2.40
N GLY A 198 -6.28 28.36 2.86
CA GLY A 198 -4.90 28.81 2.91
C GLY A 198 -4.01 27.60 2.65
N ASP A 199 -3.04 27.75 1.79
CA ASP A 199 -1.97 26.79 1.68
C ASP A 199 -0.92 27.22 2.69
N ILE A 200 -0.77 26.44 3.75
CA ILE A 200 0.36 26.57 4.68
C ILE A 200 1.22 25.35 4.43
N ASP A 201 2.29 25.55 3.70
CA ASP A 201 3.31 24.54 3.50
C ASP A 201 4.43 24.77 4.53
N GLU A 202 4.10 24.46 5.78
CA GLU A 202 5.07 24.48 6.87
C GLU A 202 5.23 23.06 7.43
N MET A 203 6.48 22.63 7.52
CA MET A 203 6.82 21.40 8.22
C MET A 203 6.70 21.65 9.73
N VAL A 204 5.67 21.10 10.35
CA VAL A 204 5.52 21.11 11.80
C VAL A 204 6.41 20.01 12.38
N GLN A 205 7.40 20.39 13.15
CA GLN A 205 8.21 19.45 13.93
C GLN A 205 7.45 19.08 15.20
N ASN A 206 7.31 17.81 15.46
CA ASN A 206 6.80 17.28 16.72
C ASN A 206 7.91 17.20 17.78
#